data_3e06b6fa08b982c35e5f7f48b1742a70
#
_entry.id   3e06b6fa08b982c35e5f7f48b1742a70
#
_cell.length_a   1.000
_cell.length_b   1.000
_cell.length_c   1.000
_cell.angle_alpha   90.00
_cell.angle_beta   90.00
_cell.angle_gamma   90.00
#
_symmetry.space_group_name_H-M   'P 1'
#
loop_
_entity.id
_entity.type
_entity.pdbx_description
1 polymer ?
#
loop_
_entity_poly.entity_id
_entity_poly.type
_entity_poly.pdbx_seq_one_letter_code
_entity_poly.pdbx_strand_id
1 'polypeptide(L)'
;MSALADVLQDPAVIKQYLALPAQERAAFEWRARWLMAAHDHQIQPPGDWWTIWLLLAGRGAGKTRTAAEQLAWWAWTEPKTRWLVAAPTSADVRSTCFEGDSGLMAVVPQILVKDYNKQHHELTLVNGSLIKGIPASEPERFRGPQFHGAWFDELAAWDYLQDAWDMAMFGIRLGKKTRIMATTTPKPKDLIIELVGREGDDVIITRASTYTNLANLAPSFQKQILQYEGTRLGRQEIEAELIDAEESGIVKRDMFRLWPANKPFPKFEYIIQSYDCAYTEKTYNDPTAATTWGVFKPLDGPMAVMLIDAWQDHLQYPDLRPKVIEEFKVSFGAACCSL
;
A
#
# COMPACT_ATOMS: atom_id res chain seq x y z
N MET A 1 13.73 -24.56 21.96
CA MET A 1 14.72 -23.75 22.72
C MET A 1 15.95 -24.54 23.15
N SER A 2 15.86 -25.87 23.45
CA SER A 2 17.02 -26.66 23.85
C SER A 2 18.10 -26.80 22.77
N ALA A 3 17.75 -27.14 21.54
CA ALA A 3 18.72 -27.38 20.46
C ALA A 3 19.57 -26.14 20.08
N LEU A 4 19.01 -24.91 20.16
CA LEU A 4 19.76 -23.69 19.89
C LEU A 4 20.74 -23.36 21.04
N ALA A 5 20.32 -23.63 22.27
CA ALA A 5 21.18 -23.47 23.46
C ALA A 5 22.36 -24.46 23.42
N ASP A 6 22.13 -25.68 22.96
CA ASP A 6 23.17 -26.69 22.81
C ASP A 6 24.19 -26.32 21.72
N VAL A 7 23.72 -25.79 20.57
CA VAL A 7 24.59 -25.30 19.49
C VAL A 7 25.44 -24.11 19.93
N LEU A 8 24.88 -23.21 20.75
CA LEU A 8 25.61 -22.03 21.27
C LEU A 8 26.62 -22.39 22.39
N GLN A 9 26.56 -23.62 22.93
CA GLN A 9 27.52 -24.12 23.92
C GLN A 9 28.62 -25.00 23.30
N ASP A 10 28.53 -25.34 22.01
CA ASP A 10 29.57 -26.11 21.32
C ASP A 10 30.85 -25.28 21.19
N PRO A 11 31.97 -25.71 21.80
CA PRO A 11 33.24 -25.01 21.73
C PRO A 11 33.75 -24.77 20.30
N ALA A 12 33.41 -25.65 19.35
CA ALA A 12 33.79 -25.49 17.93
C ALA A 12 33.02 -24.36 17.29
N VAL A 13 31.73 -24.23 17.55
CA VAL A 13 30.87 -23.14 17.09
C VAL A 13 31.30 -21.79 17.67
N ILE A 14 31.57 -21.77 18.99
CA ILE A 14 32.08 -20.59 19.67
C ILE A 14 33.42 -20.13 19.06
N LYS A 15 34.34 -21.08 18.82
CA LYS A 15 35.61 -20.77 18.19
C LYS A 15 35.46 -20.19 16.77
N GLN A 16 34.58 -20.77 15.96
CA GLN A 16 34.25 -20.26 14.62
C GLN A 16 33.65 -18.86 14.68
N TYR A 17 32.68 -18.64 15.57
CA TYR A 17 32.06 -17.33 15.78
C TYR A 17 33.10 -16.27 16.21
N LEU A 18 33.98 -16.57 17.15
CA LEU A 18 35.02 -15.65 17.62
C LEU A 18 36.08 -15.34 16.54
N ALA A 19 36.25 -16.25 15.57
CA ALA A 19 37.16 -16.05 14.44
C ALA A 19 36.60 -15.14 13.34
N LEU A 20 35.28 -14.87 13.33
CA LEU A 20 34.66 -13.96 12.36
C LEU A 20 35.17 -12.53 12.55
N PRO A 21 35.27 -11.75 11.46
CA PRO A 21 35.48 -10.30 11.54
C PRO A 21 34.40 -9.61 12.41
N ALA A 22 34.76 -8.52 13.07
CA ALA A 22 33.88 -7.80 13.99
C ALA A 22 32.54 -7.39 13.32
N GLN A 23 32.56 -7.01 12.06
CA GLN A 23 31.39 -6.65 11.29
C GLN A 23 30.46 -7.85 11.05
N GLU A 24 31.02 -9.01 10.73
CA GLU A 24 30.22 -10.23 10.52
C GLU A 24 29.61 -10.74 11.84
N ARG A 25 30.36 -10.66 12.96
CA ARG A 25 29.79 -10.95 14.28
C ARG A 25 28.63 -10.03 14.62
N ALA A 26 28.80 -8.72 14.41
CA ALA A 26 27.74 -7.74 14.66
C ALA A 26 26.51 -7.98 13.80
N ALA A 27 26.70 -8.37 12.55
CA ALA A 27 25.58 -8.70 11.65
C ALA A 27 24.87 -9.98 12.10
N PHE A 28 25.61 -11.00 12.50
CA PHE A 28 25.03 -12.23 13.05
C PHE A 28 24.22 -11.97 14.32
N GLU A 29 24.77 -11.23 15.28
CA GLU A 29 24.11 -10.87 16.53
C GLU A 29 22.85 -10.02 16.28
N TRP A 30 22.93 -9.08 15.35
CA TRP A 30 21.81 -8.26 14.94
C TRP A 30 20.66 -9.15 14.39
N ARG A 31 20.96 -10.02 13.43
CA ARG A 31 19.97 -10.91 12.84
C ARG A 31 19.38 -11.89 13.83
N ALA A 32 20.22 -12.45 14.70
CA ALA A 32 19.76 -13.38 15.76
C ALA A 32 18.80 -12.68 16.73
N ARG A 33 19.13 -11.47 17.18
CA ARG A 33 18.24 -10.68 18.06
C ARG A 33 16.89 -10.40 17.39
N TRP A 34 16.91 -10.02 16.10
CA TRP A 34 15.68 -9.81 15.35
C TRP A 34 14.83 -11.07 15.28
N LEU A 35 15.39 -12.19 14.87
CA LEU A 35 14.65 -13.46 14.73
C LEU A 35 14.10 -13.98 16.06
N MET A 36 14.73 -13.67 17.18
CA MET A 36 14.22 -14.02 18.52
C MET A 36 13.08 -13.11 19.00
N ALA A 37 13.02 -11.88 18.53
CA ALA A 37 12.05 -10.89 18.97
C ALA A 37 10.87 -10.72 17.99
N ALA A 38 11.05 -11.08 16.72
CA ALA A 38 10.06 -10.92 15.67
C ALA A 38 8.87 -11.87 15.87
N HIS A 39 7.69 -11.36 15.58
CA HIS A 39 6.49 -12.20 15.44
C HIS A 39 6.52 -12.95 14.09
N ASP A 40 5.76 -14.04 13.99
CA ASP A 40 5.74 -14.89 12.79
C ASP A 40 5.48 -14.10 11.50
N HIS A 41 4.56 -13.14 11.53
CA HIS A 41 4.23 -12.29 10.38
C HIS A 41 5.36 -11.33 9.96
N GLN A 42 6.37 -11.14 10.80
CA GLN A 42 7.52 -10.26 10.57
C GLN A 42 8.73 -11.01 10.02
N ILE A 43 8.68 -12.34 10.02
CA ILE A 43 9.77 -13.17 9.49
C ILE A 43 9.57 -13.33 7.97
N GLN A 44 10.67 -13.19 7.23
CA GLN A 44 10.63 -13.37 5.77
C GLN A 44 9.98 -14.72 5.44
N PRO A 45 8.93 -14.71 4.60
CA PRO A 45 8.29 -15.94 4.18
C PRO A 45 9.25 -16.86 3.42
N PRO A 46 9.10 -18.18 3.58
CA PRO A 46 9.97 -19.16 2.91
C PRO A 46 9.72 -19.19 1.38
N GLY A 47 10.68 -19.80 0.69
CA GLY A 47 10.62 -19.97 -0.76
C GLY A 47 11.26 -18.82 -1.52
N ASP A 48 11.41 -19.03 -2.81
CA ASP A 48 12.04 -18.09 -3.74
C ASP A 48 11.18 -17.79 -4.97
N TRP A 49 9.93 -18.24 -4.99
CA TRP A 49 8.97 -18.06 -6.07
C TRP A 49 8.39 -16.63 -6.13
N TRP A 50 8.24 -15.97 -4.98
CA TRP A 50 7.68 -14.63 -4.89
C TRP A 50 8.72 -13.53 -5.17
N THR A 51 8.25 -12.43 -5.70
CA THR A 51 9.01 -11.19 -5.92
C THR A 51 8.59 -10.11 -4.94
N ILE A 52 7.30 -10.08 -4.58
CA ILE A 52 6.71 -9.08 -3.71
C ILE A 52 6.25 -9.75 -2.40
N TRP A 53 6.73 -9.25 -1.29
CA TRP A 53 6.19 -9.54 0.03
C TRP A 53 5.34 -8.36 0.50
N LEU A 54 4.03 -8.55 0.52
CA LEU A 54 3.06 -7.57 0.99
C LEU A 54 2.71 -7.85 2.46
N LEU A 55 3.06 -6.93 3.35
CA LEU A 55 2.67 -6.98 4.76
C LEU A 55 1.45 -6.08 4.99
N LEU A 56 0.28 -6.70 5.06
CA LEU A 56 -0.99 -6.05 5.43
C LEU A 56 -1.17 -6.13 6.93
N ALA A 57 -1.01 -5.01 7.63
CA ALA A 57 -1.08 -5.08 9.09
C ALA A 57 -1.66 -3.81 9.71
N GLY A 58 -2.30 -3.98 10.86
CA GLY A 58 -2.88 -2.90 11.63
C GLY A 58 -1.84 -1.91 12.16
N ARG A 59 -2.30 -0.82 12.73
CA ARG A 59 -1.42 0.19 13.37
C ARG A 59 -0.70 -0.42 14.56
N GLY A 60 0.59 -0.14 14.67
CA GLY A 60 1.41 -0.67 15.78
C GLY A 60 1.80 -2.15 15.65
N ALA A 61 1.42 -2.87 14.58
CA ALA A 61 1.81 -4.26 14.34
C ALA A 61 3.29 -4.44 13.92
N GLY A 62 4.08 -3.36 13.86
CA GLY A 62 5.52 -3.41 13.59
C GLY A 62 5.92 -3.41 12.12
N LYS A 63 5.07 -2.92 11.22
CA LYS A 63 5.32 -2.86 9.76
C LYS A 63 6.67 -2.24 9.39
N THR A 64 6.91 -1.00 9.81
CA THR A 64 8.12 -0.24 9.52
C THR A 64 9.37 -0.95 10.05
N ARG A 65 9.31 -1.47 11.28
CA ARG A 65 10.42 -2.23 11.89
C ARG A 65 10.76 -3.47 11.06
N THR A 66 9.75 -4.23 10.66
CA THR A 66 9.92 -5.44 9.84
C THR A 66 10.62 -5.12 8.52
N ALA A 67 10.17 -4.08 7.85
CA ALA A 67 10.72 -3.69 6.55
C ALA A 67 12.15 -3.14 6.66
N ALA A 68 12.44 -2.33 7.68
CA ALA A 68 13.79 -1.82 7.92
C ALA A 68 14.78 -2.96 8.21
N GLU A 69 14.41 -3.91 9.09
CA GLU A 69 15.21 -5.09 9.41
C GLU A 69 15.45 -5.97 8.17
N GLN A 70 14.43 -6.17 7.37
CA GLN A 70 14.52 -7.07 6.22
C GLN A 70 15.27 -6.44 5.05
N LEU A 71 14.99 -5.18 4.70
CA LEU A 71 15.72 -4.49 3.63
C LEU A 71 17.21 -4.35 3.97
N ALA A 72 17.52 -3.96 5.20
CA ALA A 72 18.89 -3.83 5.65
C ALA A 72 19.63 -5.18 5.65
N TRP A 73 18.91 -6.25 6.01
CA TRP A 73 19.46 -7.61 5.93
C TRP A 73 19.75 -8.03 4.49
N TRP A 74 18.87 -7.77 3.54
CA TRP A 74 19.15 -8.02 2.12
C TRP A 74 20.36 -7.20 1.62
N ALA A 75 20.41 -5.91 1.97
CA ALA A 75 21.54 -5.06 1.61
C ALA A 75 22.88 -5.53 2.23
N TRP A 76 22.83 -6.12 3.42
CA TRP A 76 24.01 -6.69 4.06
C TRP A 76 24.46 -8.01 3.41
N THR A 77 23.52 -8.92 3.17
CA THR A 77 23.83 -10.26 2.62
C THR A 77 24.18 -10.24 1.13
N GLU A 78 23.82 -9.19 0.41
CA GLU A 78 24.13 -8.98 -1.00
C GLU A 78 25.04 -7.73 -1.15
N PRO A 79 26.38 -7.88 -1.05
CA PRO A 79 27.30 -6.74 -1.10
C PRO A 79 27.25 -5.98 -2.42
N LYS A 80 27.52 -4.66 -2.37
CA LYS A 80 27.58 -3.76 -3.53
C LYS A 80 26.26 -3.65 -4.29
N THR A 81 25.15 -3.88 -3.61
CA THR A 81 23.80 -3.75 -4.16
C THR A 81 23.19 -2.37 -3.89
N ARG A 82 22.12 -2.04 -4.58
CA ARG A 82 21.38 -0.79 -4.44
C ARG A 82 19.93 -1.09 -4.09
N TRP A 83 19.43 -0.47 -3.05
CA TRP A 83 18.09 -0.69 -2.52
C TRP A 83 17.32 0.62 -2.46
N LEU A 84 16.04 0.56 -2.78
CA LEU A 84 15.14 1.70 -2.72
C LEU A 84 14.31 1.64 -1.44
N VAL A 85 14.11 2.80 -0.80
CA VAL A 85 13.07 3.02 0.20
C VAL A 85 12.14 4.09 -0.35
N ALA A 86 10.85 3.82 -0.40
CA ALA A 86 9.87 4.83 -0.76
C ALA A 86 8.77 4.91 0.29
N ALA A 87 8.34 6.12 0.61
CA ALA A 87 7.28 6.44 1.56
C ALA A 87 6.45 7.62 1.02
N PRO A 88 5.26 7.92 1.58
CA PRO A 88 4.38 8.95 1.04
C PRO A 88 5.06 10.27 0.77
N THR A 89 5.80 10.79 1.74
CA THR A 89 6.47 12.09 1.64
C THR A 89 7.97 12.02 1.95
N SER A 90 8.73 13.07 1.61
CA SER A 90 10.14 13.18 1.97
C SER A 90 10.35 13.21 3.50
N ALA A 91 9.40 13.77 4.24
CA ALA A 91 9.42 13.74 5.69
C ALA A 91 9.28 12.30 6.23
N ASP A 92 8.38 11.50 5.67
CA ASP A 92 8.17 10.10 6.06
C ASP A 92 9.40 9.25 5.73
N VAL A 93 9.96 9.44 4.53
CA VAL A 93 11.23 8.78 4.16
C VAL A 93 12.28 9.05 5.24
N ARG A 94 12.50 10.32 5.61
CA ARG A 94 13.54 10.66 6.58
C ARG A 94 13.17 10.25 8.00
N SER A 95 12.03 10.75 8.51
CA SER A 95 11.70 10.66 9.93
C SER A 95 11.16 9.29 10.35
N THR A 96 10.60 8.52 9.41
CA THR A 96 10.05 7.19 9.69
C THR A 96 10.98 6.08 9.22
N CYS A 97 11.34 6.10 7.92
CA CYS A 97 12.08 4.99 7.34
C CYS A 97 13.57 5.00 7.68
N PHE A 98 14.20 6.18 7.79
CA PHE A 98 15.64 6.27 8.12
C PHE A 98 15.90 6.57 9.59
N GLU A 99 15.44 7.71 10.12
CA GLU A 99 15.83 8.23 11.44
C GLU A 99 14.87 7.83 12.57
N GLY A 100 13.70 7.26 12.28
CA GLY A 100 12.71 6.86 13.29
C GLY A 100 13.18 5.69 14.16
N ASP A 101 12.55 5.51 15.33
CA ASP A 101 12.90 4.46 16.32
C ASP A 101 12.80 3.04 15.74
N SER A 102 12.04 2.85 14.67
CA SER A 102 11.90 1.60 13.92
C SER A 102 12.56 1.65 12.54
N GLY A 103 13.25 2.72 12.22
CA GLY A 103 13.88 2.96 10.93
C GLY A 103 15.29 2.35 10.79
N LEU A 104 15.88 2.53 9.61
CA LEU A 104 17.16 1.91 9.24
C LEU A 104 18.31 2.27 10.21
N MET A 105 18.39 3.53 10.67
CA MET A 105 19.45 3.96 11.56
C MET A 105 19.31 3.40 12.98
N ALA A 106 18.10 3.01 13.39
CA ALA A 106 17.84 2.36 14.67
C ALA A 106 18.09 0.85 14.61
N VAL A 107 17.88 0.21 13.47
CA VAL A 107 17.99 -1.25 13.33
C VAL A 107 19.39 -1.71 12.93
N VAL A 108 20.10 -0.97 12.07
CA VAL A 108 21.41 -1.35 11.54
C VAL A 108 22.48 -1.05 12.58
N PRO A 109 23.31 -2.03 12.98
CA PRO A 109 24.45 -1.79 13.87
C PRO A 109 25.39 -0.73 13.31
N GLN A 110 25.78 0.24 14.13
CA GLN A 110 26.63 1.36 13.69
C GLN A 110 27.95 0.91 13.04
N ILE A 111 28.54 -0.20 13.47
CA ILE A 111 29.75 -0.77 12.88
C ILE A 111 29.57 -1.22 11.42
N LEU A 112 28.31 -1.45 10.97
CA LEU A 112 27.97 -1.81 9.59
C LEU A 112 27.66 -0.59 8.73
N VAL A 113 27.48 0.59 9.32
CA VAL A 113 27.22 1.84 8.63
C VAL A 113 28.53 2.49 8.23
N LYS A 114 28.72 2.76 6.95
CA LYS A 114 29.86 3.52 6.42
C LYS A 114 29.58 5.02 6.42
N ASP A 115 28.40 5.41 5.96
CA ASP A 115 27.98 6.81 5.84
C ASP A 115 26.45 6.91 5.78
N TYR A 116 25.92 8.01 6.31
CA TYR A 116 24.52 8.38 6.16
C TYR A 116 24.37 9.84 5.75
N ASN A 117 23.94 10.07 4.51
CA ASN A 117 23.67 11.39 3.97
C ASN A 117 22.19 11.75 4.17
N LYS A 118 21.91 12.61 5.16
CA LYS A 118 20.56 13.05 5.52
C LYS A 118 19.84 13.84 4.42
N GLN A 119 20.60 14.63 3.62
CA GLN A 119 20.01 15.48 2.57
C GLN A 119 19.52 14.67 1.38
N HIS A 120 20.25 13.60 1.06
CA HIS A 120 19.92 12.74 -0.08
C HIS A 120 19.17 11.47 0.33
N HIS A 121 18.91 11.26 1.63
CA HIS A 121 18.33 10.03 2.17
C HIS A 121 19.10 8.80 1.70
N GLU A 122 20.42 8.80 1.85
CA GLU A 122 21.30 7.72 1.38
C GLU A 122 22.08 7.13 2.54
N LEU A 123 21.89 5.83 2.79
CA LEU A 123 22.65 5.04 3.76
C LEU A 123 23.58 4.09 3.00
N THR A 124 24.89 4.23 3.22
CA THR A 124 25.90 3.35 2.66
C THR A 124 26.40 2.40 3.74
N LEU A 125 26.39 1.10 3.45
CA LEU A 125 26.95 0.07 4.32
C LEU A 125 28.42 -0.16 4.03
N VAL A 126 29.16 -0.70 5.01
CA VAL A 126 30.62 -1.00 4.87
C VAL A 126 30.90 -2.07 3.80
N ASN A 127 29.91 -2.94 3.48
CA ASN A 127 29.99 -3.91 2.38
C ASN A 127 29.81 -3.29 0.99
N GLY A 128 29.62 -1.96 0.90
CA GLY A 128 29.45 -1.20 -0.34
C GLY A 128 28.02 -1.13 -0.88
N SER A 129 27.04 -1.68 -0.17
CA SER A 129 25.62 -1.55 -0.53
C SER A 129 25.10 -0.17 -0.17
N LEU A 130 24.17 0.35 -1.01
CA LEU A 130 23.54 1.66 -0.87
C LEU A 130 22.03 1.48 -0.74
N ILE A 131 21.46 2.12 0.28
CA ILE A 131 20.00 2.25 0.45
C ILE A 131 19.65 3.71 0.22
N LYS A 132 18.77 3.98 -0.76
CA LYS A 132 18.36 5.31 -1.17
C LYS A 132 16.87 5.53 -0.95
N GLY A 133 16.53 6.63 -0.31
CA GLY A 133 15.16 7.07 -0.10
C GLY A 133 14.66 7.99 -1.22
N ILE A 134 13.43 7.74 -1.72
CA ILE A 134 12.75 8.59 -2.70
C ILE A 134 11.28 8.72 -2.25
N PRO A 135 10.73 9.95 -2.13
CA PRO A 135 9.33 10.12 -1.77
C PRO A 135 8.40 9.79 -2.93
N ALA A 136 7.30 9.11 -2.64
CA ALA A 136 6.29 8.77 -3.63
C ALA A 136 5.50 9.99 -4.15
N SER A 137 5.51 11.10 -3.41
CA SER A 137 4.97 12.38 -3.86
C SER A 137 5.70 12.99 -5.06
N GLU A 138 6.85 12.44 -5.44
CA GLU A 138 7.69 12.90 -6.56
C GLU A 138 8.01 11.73 -7.51
N PRO A 139 7.01 11.16 -8.26
CA PRO A 139 7.20 9.97 -9.08
C PRO A 139 8.34 10.07 -10.10
N GLU A 140 8.57 11.25 -10.65
CA GLU A 140 9.63 11.49 -11.63
C GLU A 140 11.04 11.24 -11.09
N ARG A 141 11.24 11.27 -9.77
CA ARG A 141 12.56 10.99 -9.15
C ARG A 141 12.94 9.50 -9.18
N PHE A 142 11.99 8.61 -9.45
CA PHE A 142 12.29 7.19 -9.68
C PHE A 142 12.93 6.95 -11.05
N ARG A 143 12.84 7.91 -11.98
CA ARG A 143 13.49 7.80 -13.29
C ARG A 143 15.01 7.96 -13.18
N GLY A 144 15.74 7.04 -13.74
CA GLY A 144 17.21 7.04 -13.78
C GLY A 144 17.87 6.10 -12.79
N PRO A 145 17.61 6.15 -11.47
CA PRO A 145 18.18 5.19 -10.53
C PRO A 145 17.77 3.76 -10.84
N GLN A 146 18.68 2.80 -10.52
CA GLN A 146 18.41 1.37 -10.70
C GLN A 146 18.70 0.63 -9.40
N PHE A 147 17.81 -0.33 -9.06
CA PHE A 147 17.81 -1.03 -7.79
C PHE A 147 17.69 -2.54 -7.94
N HIS A 148 18.19 -3.27 -6.93
CA HIS A 148 18.05 -4.72 -6.78
C HIS A 148 16.71 -5.08 -6.10
N GLY A 149 16.14 -4.15 -5.37
CA GLY A 149 14.85 -4.30 -4.72
C GLY A 149 14.45 -3.05 -3.96
N ALA A 150 13.32 -3.13 -3.27
CA ALA A 150 12.72 -1.98 -2.59
C ALA A 150 12.00 -2.34 -1.30
N TRP A 151 11.84 -1.32 -0.47
CA TRP A 151 10.84 -1.21 0.56
C TRP A 151 9.89 -0.05 0.25
N PHE A 152 8.62 -0.34 0.14
CA PHE A 152 7.53 0.62 -0.03
C PHE A 152 6.74 0.72 1.27
N ASP A 153 6.90 1.83 1.99
CA ASP A 153 6.24 2.04 3.27
C ASP A 153 4.90 2.75 3.10
N GLU A 154 3.89 2.25 3.83
CA GLU A 154 2.50 2.75 3.81
C GLU A 154 1.97 2.94 2.37
N LEU A 155 2.14 1.90 1.53
CA LEU A 155 1.85 1.94 0.09
C LEU A 155 0.45 2.49 -0.23
N ALA A 156 -0.60 2.08 0.50
CA ALA A 156 -1.96 2.55 0.28
C ALA A 156 -2.20 4.02 0.69
N ALA A 157 -1.21 4.69 1.30
CA ALA A 157 -1.27 6.10 1.66
C ALA A 157 -0.66 7.03 0.59
N TRP A 158 -0.09 6.48 -0.48
CA TRP A 158 0.53 7.28 -1.54
C TRP A 158 -0.52 8.01 -2.37
N ASP A 159 -0.34 9.33 -2.56
CA ASP A 159 -1.25 10.15 -3.37
C ASP A 159 -1.14 9.79 -4.86
N TYR A 160 0.10 9.62 -5.37
CA TYR A 160 0.37 9.20 -6.74
C TYR A 160 0.73 7.72 -6.80
N LEU A 161 -0.14 6.88 -6.24
CA LEU A 161 0.17 5.47 -5.99
C LEU A 161 0.58 4.72 -7.26
N GLN A 162 -0.23 4.79 -8.31
CA GLN A 162 0.03 4.05 -9.54
C GLN A 162 1.27 4.59 -10.27
N ASP A 163 1.37 5.90 -10.44
CA ASP A 163 2.50 6.53 -11.15
C ASP A 163 3.83 6.23 -10.43
N ALA A 164 3.86 6.39 -9.10
CA ALA A 164 5.06 6.13 -8.31
C ALA A 164 5.44 4.64 -8.31
N TRP A 165 4.45 3.74 -8.24
CA TRP A 165 4.65 2.30 -8.36
C TRP A 165 5.26 1.94 -9.71
N ASP A 166 4.65 2.37 -10.82
CA ASP A 166 5.10 2.03 -12.17
C ASP A 166 6.52 2.54 -12.44
N MET A 167 6.80 3.81 -12.05
CA MET A 167 8.14 4.37 -12.20
C MET A 167 9.19 3.64 -11.35
N ALA A 168 8.84 3.25 -10.12
CA ALA A 168 9.74 2.48 -9.26
C ALA A 168 10.00 1.08 -9.83
N MET A 169 8.97 0.39 -10.34
CA MET A 169 9.09 -0.94 -10.94
C MET A 169 10.02 -0.94 -12.16
N PHE A 170 9.98 0.10 -13.00
CA PHE A 170 10.96 0.25 -14.10
C PHE A 170 12.40 0.40 -13.59
N GLY A 171 12.59 0.96 -12.40
CA GLY A 171 13.90 1.10 -11.76
C GLY A 171 14.42 -0.17 -11.08
N ILE A 172 13.53 -1.06 -10.64
CA ILE A 172 13.88 -2.30 -9.92
C ILE A 172 14.18 -3.41 -10.91
N ARG A 173 15.42 -3.47 -11.39
CA ARG A 173 15.82 -4.35 -12.49
C ARG A 173 17.27 -4.88 -12.40
N LEU A 174 17.92 -4.70 -11.26
CA LEU A 174 19.30 -5.18 -11.07
C LEU A 174 19.33 -6.57 -10.42
N GLY A 175 20.42 -7.29 -10.66
CA GLY A 175 20.64 -8.62 -10.10
C GLY A 175 19.93 -9.74 -10.85
N LYS A 176 19.99 -10.94 -10.27
CA LYS A 176 19.36 -12.15 -10.84
C LYS A 176 17.87 -12.24 -10.44
N LYS A 177 17.53 -11.68 -9.30
CA LYS A 177 16.18 -11.66 -8.73
C LYS A 177 15.97 -10.36 -7.97
N THR A 178 14.91 -9.67 -8.30
CA THR A 178 14.48 -8.49 -7.55
C THR A 178 13.60 -8.88 -6.37
N ARG A 179 13.64 -8.09 -5.29
CA ARG A 179 12.82 -8.31 -4.09
C ARG A 179 12.19 -7.01 -3.65
N ILE A 180 10.91 -7.07 -3.39
CA ILE A 180 10.13 -5.90 -2.93
C ILE A 180 9.43 -6.29 -1.63
N MET A 181 9.55 -5.44 -0.63
CA MET A 181 8.72 -5.49 0.55
C MET A 181 7.80 -4.27 0.55
N ALA A 182 6.50 -4.50 0.52
CA ALA A 182 5.49 -3.45 0.62
C ALA A 182 4.77 -3.58 1.96
N THR A 183 4.69 -2.49 2.69
CA THR A 183 3.98 -2.42 3.98
C THR A 183 2.82 -1.47 3.85
N THR A 184 1.66 -1.83 4.37
CA THR A 184 0.52 -0.91 4.42
C THR A 184 -0.54 -1.36 5.42
N THR A 185 -1.29 -0.39 5.92
CA THR A 185 -2.63 -0.63 6.47
C THR A 185 -3.58 -0.82 5.29
N PRO A 186 -4.44 -1.85 5.27
CA PRO A 186 -5.28 -2.15 4.11
C PRO A 186 -6.25 -1.01 3.82
N LYS A 187 -6.20 -0.51 2.58
CA LYS A 187 -7.21 0.39 2.00
C LYS A 187 -7.56 -0.14 0.63
N PRO A 188 -8.81 -0.07 0.19
CA PRO A 188 -9.26 -0.61 -1.08
C PRO A 188 -8.86 0.30 -2.26
N LYS A 189 -7.57 0.47 -2.46
CA LYS A 189 -6.97 1.09 -3.65
C LYS A 189 -6.77 0.01 -4.71
N ASP A 190 -6.95 0.34 -5.97
CA ASP A 190 -6.90 -0.61 -7.09
C ASP A 190 -5.62 -1.44 -7.10
N LEU A 191 -4.45 -0.81 -6.92
CA LEU A 191 -3.17 -1.52 -6.84
C LEU A 191 -3.12 -2.50 -5.65
N ILE A 192 -3.70 -2.15 -4.50
CA ILE A 192 -3.72 -3.05 -3.33
C ILE A 192 -4.61 -4.26 -3.62
N ILE A 193 -5.75 -4.04 -4.25
CA ILE A 193 -6.67 -5.11 -4.67
C ILE A 193 -5.99 -6.02 -5.70
N GLU A 194 -5.31 -5.44 -6.69
CA GLU A 194 -4.51 -6.18 -7.68
C GLU A 194 -3.44 -7.04 -7.02
N LEU A 195 -2.63 -6.46 -6.11
CA LEU A 195 -1.57 -7.19 -5.41
C LEU A 195 -2.14 -8.34 -4.57
N VAL A 196 -3.28 -8.13 -3.91
CA VAL A 196 -3.97 -9.20 -3.16
C VAL A 196 -4.47 -10.29 -4.12
N GLY A 197 -4.97 -9.94 -5.29
CA GLY A 197 -5.41 -10.90 -6.31
C GLY A 197 -4.27 -11.76 -6.89
N ARG A 198 -3.02 -11.31 -6.75
CA ARG A 198 -1.82 -12.03 -7.20
C ARG A 198 -1.19 -12.90 -6.11
N GLU A 199 -1.84 -13.05 -4.94
CA GLU A 199 -1.33 -13.92 -3.86
C GLU A 199 -1.19 -15.35 -4.36
N GLY A 200 0.02 -15.90 -4.26
CA GLY A 200 0.34 -17.25 -4.73
C GLY A 200 1.01 -17.31 -6.11
N ASP A 201 0.97 -16.23 -6.90
CA ASP A 201 1.69 -16.15 -8.17
C ASP A 201 3.11 -15.60 -7.96
N ASP A 202 3.24 -14.29 -7.79
CA ASP A 202 4.51 -13.60 -7.53
C ASP A 202 4.44 -12.72 -6.26
N VAL A 203 3.30 -12.69 -5.59
CA VAL A 203 3.04 -11.98 -4.35
C VAL A 203 2.84 -12.97 -3.21
N ILE A 204 3.54 -12.77 -2.10
CA ILE A 204 3.27 -13.44 -0.84
C ILE A 204 2.74 -12.41 0.17
N ILE A 205 1.68 -12.76 0.89
CA ILE A 205 1.05 -11.85 1.83
C ILE A 205 1.17 -12.38 3.26
N THR A 206 1.66 -11.53 4.14
CA THR A 206 1.53 -11.76 5.58
C THR A 206 0.56 -10.75 6.18
N ARG A 207 -0.28 -11.21 7.11
CA ARG A 207 -1.32 -10.38 7.75
C ARG A 207 -1.12 -10.38 9.25
N ALA A 208 -1.33 -9.21 9.87
CA ALA A 208 -1.28 -9.09 11.32
C ALA A 208 -2.23 -8.00 11.82
N SER A 209 -2.96 -8.31 12.87
CA SER A 209 -3.71 -7.29 13.59
C SER A 209 -2.80 -6.52 14.57
N THR A 210 -3.25 -5.35 15.01
CA THR A 210 -2.62 -4.60 16.11
C THR A 210 -2.49 -5.46 17.38
N TYR A 211 -3.43 -6.36 17.60
CA TYR A 211 -3.45 -7.23 18.80
C TYR A 211 -2.24 -8.15 18.89
N THR A 212 -1.63 -8.52 17.78
CA THR A 212 -0.43 -9.38 17.78
C THR A 212 0.78 -8.74 18.47
N ASN A 213 0.83 -7.40 18.51
CA ASN A 213 1.92 -6.64 19.10
C ASN A 213 1.51 -5.86 20.37
N LEU A 214 0.38 -6.19 20.94
CA LEU A 214 -0.24 -5.42 22.03
C LEU A 214 0.70 -5.20 23.22
N ALA A 215 1.47 -6.23 23.57
CA ALA A 215 2.41 -6.20 24.69
C ALA A 215 3.49 -5.11 24.58
N ASN A 216 3.82 -4.68 23.36
CA ASN A 216 4.81 -3.66 23.06
C ASN A 216 4.21 -2.25 22.89
N LEU A 217 2.87 -2.11 22.99
CA LEU A 217 2.17 -0.84 22.84
C LEU A 217 1.83 -0.22 24.19
N ALA A 218 1.84 1.11 24.24
CA ALA A 218 1.53 1.83 25.47
C ALA A 218 0.14 1.44 26.02
N PRO A 219 -0.03 1.27 27.35
CA PRO A 219 -1.32 0.89 27.95
C PRO A 219 -2.46 1.86 27.62
N SER A 220 -2.17 3.15 27.46
CA SER A 220 -3.13 4.16 27.03
C SER A 220 -3.66 3.89 25.61
N PHE A 221 -2.77 3.52 24.69
CA PHE A 221 -3.13 3.16 23.32
C PHE A 221 -3.97 1.86 23.29
N GLN A 222 -3.61 0.87 24.11
CA GLN A 222 -4.39 -0.37 24.22
C GLN A 222 -5.85 -0.10 24.65
N LYS A 223 -6.05 0.81 25.59
CA LYS A 223 -7.41 1.24 25.99
C LYS A 223 -8.15 1.99 24.90
N GLN A 224 -7.43 2.80 24.13
CA GLN A 224 -8.01 3.59 23.04
C GLN A 224 -8.49 2.70 21.89
N ILE A 225 -7.74 1.69 21.50
CA ILE A 225 -8.12 0.82 20.38
C ILE A 225 -9.38 -0.01 20.66
N LEU A 226 -9.66 -0.35 21.93
CA LEU A 226 -10.88 -1.05 22.33
C LEU A 226 -12.16 -0.25 22.02
N GLN A 227 -12.08 1.08 21.93
CA GLN A 227 -13.22 1.92 21.57
C GLN A 227 -13.63 1.78 20.09
N TYR A 228 -12.73 1.26 19.25
CA TYR A 228 -12.99 1.03 17.83
C TYR A 228 -13.36 -0.41 17.52
N GLU A 229 -13.40 -1.30 18.51
CA GLU A 229 -13.77 -2.71 18.34
C GLU A 229 -15.17 -2.80 17.73
N GLY A 230 -15.33 -3.64 16.70
CA GLY A 230 -16.58 -3.81 15.97
C GLY A 230 -16.94 -2.67 15.02
N THR A 231 -16.18 -1.56 15.00
CA THR A 231 -16.39 -0.49 14.03
C THR A 231 -15.67 -0.82 12.71
N ARG A 232 -16.12 -0.23 11.60
CA ARG A 232 -15.44 -0.33 10.31
C ARG A 232 -13.98 0.14 10.39
N LEU A 233 -13.74 1.27 11.07
CA LEU A 233 -12.40 1.80 11.28
C LEU A 233 -11.53 0.82 12.07
N GLY A 234 -12.09 0.15 13.09
CA GLY A 234 -11.40 -0.88 13.86
C GLY A 234 -11.04 -2.10 13.00
N ARG A 235 -11.96 -2.60 12.18
CA ARG A 235 -11.69 -3.70 11.24
C ARG A 235 -10.54 -3.35 10.29
N GLN A 236 -10.52 -2.15 9.71
CA GLN A 236 -9.47 -1.72 8.79
C GLN A 236 -8.13 -1.43 9.51
N GLU A 237 -8.13 -0.57 10.53
CA GLU A 237 -6.90 -0.03 11.14
C GLU A 237 -6.29 -0.94 12.21
N ILE A 238 -7.12 -1.78 12.86
CA ILE A 238 -6.70 -2.66 13.96
C ILE A 238 -6.62 -4.11 13.51
N GLU A 239 -7.66 -4.62 12.85
CA GLU A 239 -7.73 -6.02 12.43
C GLU A 239 -7.08 -6.27 11.07
N ALA A 240 -6.71 -5.19 10.37
CA ALA A 240 -6.08 -5.24 9.05
C ALA A 240 -6.94 -5.92 7.98
N GLU A 241 -8.25 -5.74 8.05
CA GLU A 241 -9.16 -6.21 7.01
C GLU A 241 -9.16 -5.27 5.81
N LEU A 242 -9.04 -5.84 4.61
CA LEU A 242 -9.29 -5.13 3.36
C LEU A 242 -10.79 -5.07 3.15
N ILE A 243 -11.40 -3.98 3.54
CA ILE A 243 -12.85 -3.79 3.42
C ILE A 243 -13.15 -3.29 2.02
N ASP A 244 -14.05 -3.96 1.32
CA ASP A 244 -14.45 -3.60 -0.03
C ASP A 244 -15.02 -2.16 -0.07
N ALA A 245 -14.71 -1.43 -1.15
CA ALA A 245 -15.25 -0.09 -1.38
C ALA A 245 -16.78 -0.13 -1.44
N GLU A 246 -17.37 -1.21 -1.96
CA GLU A 246 -18.83 -1.41 -1.99
C GLU A 246 -19.44 -1.50 -0.58
N GLU A 247 -18.75 -2.09 0.41
CA GLU A 247 -19.24 -2.08 1.80
C GLU A 247 -19.22 -0.68 2.43
N SER A 248 -18.42 0.22 1.85
CA SER A 248 -18.20 1.56 2.41
C SER A 248 -19.12 2.63 1.85
N GLY A 249 -19.75 2.39 0.71
CA GLY A 249 -20.66 3.32 0.07
C GLY A 249 -21.97 3.49 0.85
N ILE A 250 -22.51 4.73 0.89
CA ILE A 250 -23.85 5.01 1.38
C ILE A 250 -24.88 4.29 0.51
N VAL A 251 -24.57 4.20 -0.79
CA VAL A 251 -25.39 3.52 -1.79
C VAL A 251 -24.74 2.18 -2.12
N LYS A 252 -25.48 1.08 -1.91
CA LYS A 252 -25.00 -0.29 -2.14
C LYS A 252 -25.69 -0.88 -3.36
N ARG A 253 -24.99 -1.81 -4.05
CA ARG A 253 -25.52 -2.47 -5.24
C ARG A 253 -26.83 -3.22 -4.99
N ASP A 254 -27.00 -3.83 -3.82
CA ASP A 254 -28.20 -4.54 -3.40
C ASP A 254 -29.43 -3.63 -3.18
N MET A 255 -29.21 -2.30 -3.06
CA MET A 255 -30.28 -1.31 -3.02
C MET A 255 -30.91 -1.05 -4.40
N PHE A 256 -30.22 -1.42 -5.49
CA PHE A 256 -30.71 -1.24 -6.84
C PHE A 256 -31.47 -2.48 -7.32
N ARG A 257 -32.67 -2.24 -7.90
CA ARG A 257 -33.40 -3.24 -8.68
C ARG A 257 -32.95 -3.10 -10.13
N LEU A 258 -32.32 -4.16 -10.67
CA LEU A 258 -31.91 -4.14 -12.07
C LEU A 258 -33.11 -4.19 -12.98
N TRP A 259 -33.14 -3.29 -13.97
CA TRP A 259 -34.14 -3.35 -15.03
C TRP A 259 -33.82 -4.53 -15.95
N PRO A 260 -34.86 -5.35 -16.34
CA PRO A 260 -34.62 -6.50 -17.19
C PRO A 260 -34.09 -6.07 -18.58
N ALA A 261 -32.96 -6.65 -19.00
CA ALA A 261 -32.32 -6.30 -20.27
C ALA A 261 -33.16 -6.52 -21.52
N ASN A 262 -34.20 -7.39 -21.44
CA ASN A 262 -35.12 -7.69 -22.52
C ASN A 262 -36.36 -6.80 -22.54
N LYS A 263 -36.49 -5.85 -21.63
CA LYS A 263 -37.60 -4.88 -21.62
C LYS A 263 -37.16 -3.52 -22.09
N PRO A 264 -37.93 -2.82 -22.93
CA PRO A 264 -37.68 -1.43 -23.28
C PRO A 264 -37.73 -0.57 -22.02
N PHE A 265 -37.01 0.53 -22.02
CA PHE A 265 -37.10 1.50 -20.93
C PHE A 265 -38.55 2.02 -20.79
N PRO A 266 -38.97 2.36 -19.56
CA PRO A 266 -40.26 2.96 -19.34
C PRO A 266 -40.32 4.34 -19.98
N LYS A 267 -41.49 4.85 -20.30
CA LYS A 267 -41.66 6.24 -20.72
C LYS A 267 -41.34 7.14 -19.52
N PHE A 268 -40.29 7.95 -19.62
CA PHE A 268 -39.92 8.90 -18.58
C PHE A 268 -40.82 10.13 -18.64
N GLU A 269 -41.22 10.63 -17.49
CA GLU A 269 -41.95 11.92 -17.39
C GLU A 269 -40.95 13.07 -17.53
N TYR A 270 -39.76 12.90 -16.94
CA TYR A 270 -38.62 13.82 -17.12
C TYR A 270 -37.32 13.10 -16.80
N ILE A 271 -36.22 13.69 -17.28
CA ILE A 271 -34.85 13.22 -17.05
C ILE A 271 -34.10 14.28 -16.25
N ILE A 272 -33.30 13.85 -15.29
CA ILE A 272 -32.47 14.71 -14.45
C ILE A 272 -31.02 14.31 -14.66
N GLN A 273 -30.15 15.27 -14.88
CA GLN A 273 -28.69 15.07 -14.82
C GLN A 273 -28.13 15.80 -13.59
N SER A 274 -27.30 15.12 -12.83
CA SER A 274 -26.60 15.66 -11.67
C SER A 274 -25.11 15.56 -11.89
N TYR A 275 -24.39 16.65 -11.64
CA TYR A 275 -22.96 16.77 -11.82
C TYR A 275 -22.31 17.15 -10.49
N ASP A 276 -21.26 16.42 -10.13
CA ASP A 276 -20.30 16.77 -9.09
C ASP A 276 -18.98 17.11 -9.77
N CYS A 277 -18.66 18.41 -9.86
CA CYS A 277 -17.57 18.90 -10.69
C CYS A 277 -16.28 19.06 -9.87
N ALA A 278 -15.22 18.38 -10.27
CA ALA A 278 -13.89 18.61 -9.75
C ALA A 278 -13.30 19.93 -10.28
N TYR A 279 -12.51 20.60 -9.43
CA TYR A 279 -11.83 21.86 -9.82
C TYR A 279 -10.54 21.63 -10.63
N THR A 280 -9.99 20.40 -10.64
CA THR A 280 -8.72 20.08 -11.28
C THR A 280 -8.74 18.70 -11.93
N GLU A 281 -7.92 18.53 -12.99
CA GLU A 281 -7.71 17.25 -13.67
C GLU A 281 -6.74 16.31 -12.93
N LYS A 282 -6.20 16.73 -11.79
CA LYS A 282 -5.20 15.94 -11.09
C LYS A 282 -5.80 14.64 -10.55
N THR A 283 -5.21 13.52 -10.93
CA THR A 283 -5.68 12.17 -10.63
C THR A 283 -5.76 11.82 -9.13
N TYR A 284 -5.13 12.61 -8.27
CA TYR A 284 -5.21 12.45 -6.82
C TYR A 284 -6.39 13.21 -6.18
N ASN A 285 -7.08 14.07 -6.92
CA ASN A 285 -8.32 14.72 -6.49
C ASN A 285 -9.53 13.86 -6.90
N ASP A 286 -10.68 14.12 -6.29
CA ASP A 286 -11.91 13.48 -6.71
C ASP A 286 -12.22 13.81 -8.17
N PRO A 287 -12.64 12.82 -8.99
CA PRO A 287 -13.02 13.08 -10.38
C PRO A 287 -14.32 13.87 -10.46
N THR A 288 -14.54 14.53 -11.60
CA THR A 288 -15.89 14.96 -11.94
C THR A 288 -16.77 13.74 -12.17
N ALA A 289 -17.89 13.67 -11.48
CA ALA A 289 -18.87 12.61 -11.65
C ALA A 289 -20.20 13.16 -12.16
N ALA A 290 -20.88 12.37 -13.00
CA ALA A 290 -22.22 12.68 -13.47
C ALA A 290 -23.12 11.46 -13.40
N THR A 291 -24.40 11.72 -13.14
CA THR A 291 -25.45 10.71 -13.14
C THR A 291 -26.66 11.22 -13.89
N THR A 292 -27.24 10.35 -14.73
CA THR A 292 -28.47 10.62 -15.49
C THR A 292 -29.59 9.72 -14.97
N TRP A 293 -30.68 10.34 -14.55
CA TRP A 293 -31.81 9.68 -13.93
C TRP A 293 -33.08 9.92 -14.70
N GLY A 294 -33.84 8.86 -14.98
CA GLY A 294 -35.18 8.94 -15.55
C GLY A 294 -36.25 8.76 -14.48
N VAL A 295 -37.18 9.68 -14.37
CA VAL A 295 -38.31 9.58 -13.46
C VAL A 295 -39.53 9.10 -14.24
N PHE A 296 -40.19 8.06 -13.74
CA PHE A 296 -41.34 7.42 -14.39
C PHE A 296 -42.38 6.95 -13.38
N LYS A 297 -43.60 6.77 -13.84
CA LYS A 297 -44.70 6.20 -13.05
C LYS A 297 -44.95 4.75 -13.49
N PRO A 298 -44.64 3.76 -12.64
CA PRO A 298 -45.06 2.37 -12.92
C PRO A 298 -46.56 2.23 -13.00
N LEU A 299 -47.05 1.20 -13.70
CA LEU A 299 -48.48 0.91 -13.81
C LEU A 299 -49.13 0.73 -12.43
N ASP A 300 -48.42 0.05 -11.53
CA ASP A 300 -48.87 -0.23 -10.17
C ASP A 300 -47.81 0.28 -9.17
N GLY A 301 -47.94 1.51 -8.67
CA GLY A 301 -47.04 2.01 -7.63
C GLY A 301 -46.78 3.52 -7.66
N PRO A 302 -45.98 4.00 -6.70
CA PRO A 302 -45.55 5.40 -6.64
C PRO A 302 -44.57 5.72 -7.75
N MET A 303 -44.23 7.01 -7.92
CA MET A 303 -43.15 7.46 -8.80
C MET A 303 -41.86 6.74 -8.48
N ALA A 304 -41.19 6.29 -9.52
CA ALA A 304 -39.92 5.57 -9.45
C ALA A 304 -38.83 6.34 -10.21
N VAL A 305 -37.60 6.11 -9.82
CA VAL A 305 -36.40 6.71 -10.42
C VAL A 305 -35.51 5.59 -10.95
N MET A 306 -35.00 5.76 -12.17
CA MET A 306 -34.10 4.83 -12.83
C MET A 306 -32.76 5.54 -13.12
N LEU A 307 -31.66 4.96 -12.69
CA LEU A 307 -30.34 5.36 -13.15
C LEU A 307 -30.18 4.86 -14.60
N ILE A 308 -30.05 5.81 -15.53
CA ILE A 308 -29.92 5.55 -16.96
C ILE A 308 -28.45 5.41 -17.33
N ASP A 309 -27.65 6.35 -16.82
CA ASP A 309 -26.21 6.42 -17.09
C ASP A 309 -25.46 7.05 -15.92
N ALA A 310 -24.19 6.69 -15.79
CA ALA A 310 -23.26 7.27 -14.81
C ALA A 310 -21.84 7.19 -15.35
N TRP A 311 -21.08 8.29 -15.19
CA TRP A 311 -19.68 8.32 -15.53
C TRP A 311 -18.89 9.17 -14.54
N GLN A 312 -17.57 8.93 -14.49
CA GLN A 312 -16.60 9.76 -13.77
C GLN A 312 -15.35 9.94 -14.63
N ASP A 313 -14.75 11.14 -14.56
CA ASP A 313 -13.56 11.44 -15.32
C ASP A 313 -12.80 12.63 -14.71
N HIS A 314 -11.48 12.69 -14.93
CA HIS A 314 -10.63 13.80 -14.49
C HIS A 314 -10.51 14.83 -15.62
N LEU A 315 -11.47 15.77 -15.70
CA LEU A 315 -11.57 16.76 -16.77
C LEU A 315 -11.36 18.17 -16.24
N GLN A 316 -10.62 18.98 -16.99
CA GLN A 316 -10.60 20.43 -16.80
C GLN A 316 -11.87 21.09 -17.38
N TYR A 317 -12.17 22.29 -16.89
CA TYR A 317 -13.36 23.02 -17.34
C TYR A 317 -13.48 23.17 -18.87
N PRO A 318 -12.42 23.43 -19.66
CA PRO A 318 -12.52 23.50 -21.12
C PRO A 318 -13.03 22.22 -21.77
N ASP A 319 -12.67 21.04 -21.22
CA ASP A 319 -13.05 19.71 -21.73
C ASP A 319 -14.36 19.22 -21.13
N LEU A 320 -14.61 19.56 -19.88
CA LEU A 320 -15.85 19.21 -19.18
C LEU A 320 -17.07 19.85 -19.86
N ARG A 321 -16.97 21.12 -20.24
CA ARG A 321 -18.10 21.86 -20.86
C ARG A 321 -18.61 21.22 -22.16
N PRO A 322 -17.78 20.85 -23.14
CA PRO A 322 -18.23 20.12 -24.32
C PRO A 322 -18.88 18.79 -24.00
N LYS A 323 -18.30 18.00 -23.06
CA LYS A 323 -18.82 16.72 -22.64
C LYS A 323 -20.22 16.82 -22.02
N VAL A 324 -20.43 17.77 -21.12
CA VAL A 324 -21.75 18.07 -20.54
C VAL A 324 -22.79 18.43 -21.62
N ILE A 325 -22.42 19.22 -22.61
CA ILE A 325 -23.31 19.61 -23.72
C ILE A 325 -23.64 18.41 -24.60
N GLU A 326 -22.68 17.51 -24.83
CA GLU A 326 -22.88 16.29 -25.62
C GLU A 326 -23.81 15.32 -24.89
N GLU A 327 -23.55 15.04 -23.63
CA GLU A 327 -24.40 14.21 -22.77
C GLU A 327 -25.83 14.72 -22.66
N PHE A 328 -25.99 16.05 -22.54
CA PHE A 328 -27.31 16.66 -22.55
C PHE A 328 -28.04 16.38 -23.86
N LYS A 329 -27.39 16.53 -25.03
CA LYS A 329 -27.98 16.26 -26.33
C LYS A 329 -28.36 14.79 -26.50
N VAL A 330 -27.53 13.86 -26.05
CA VAL A 330 -27.79 12.42 -26.13
C VAL A 330 -28.96 12.05 -25.24
N SER A 331 -28.98 12.52 -23.99
CA SER A 331 -30.02 12.15 -23.02
C SER A 331 -31.39 12.80 -23.31
N PHE A 332 -31.40 14.03 -23.80
CA PHE A 332 -32.63 14.78 -24.08
C PHE A 332 -33.03 14.72 -25.56
N GLY A 333 -32.10 14.50 -26.50
CA GLY A 333 -32.41 14.30 -27.92
C GLY A 333 -33.21 13.01 -28.18
N ALA A 334 -32.94 11.93 -27.44
CA ALA A 334 -33.70 10.69 -27.50
C ALA A 334 -35.14 10.84 -26.91
N ALA A 335 -35.33 11.74 -25.94
CA ALA A 335 -36.65 12.00 -25.34
C ALA A 335 -37.52 12.91 -26.22
N CYS A 336 -36.92 13.77 -27.06
CA CYS A 336 -37.66 14.63 -28.02
C CYS A 336 -38.13 13.85 -29.28
N CYS A 337 -37.55 12.73 -29.62
CA CYS A 337 -37.99 11.92 -30.76
C CYS A 337 -39.17 10.98 -30.47
N SER A 338 -39.68 11.00 -29.25
CA SER A 338 -40.83 10.18 -28.80
C SER A 338 -42.07 10.98 -28.32
N LEU A 339 -42.17 12.27 -28.76
CA LEU A 339 -43.40 13.07 -28.60
C LEU A 339 -44.17 13.13 -29.91
#